data_ef1907c378edcf26d826b92994f460cd
#
_entry.id   ef1907c378edcf26d826b92994f460cd
#
_cell.length_a   1.000
_cell.length_b   1.000
_cell.length_c   1.000
_cell.angle_alpha   90.00
_cell.angle_beta   90.00
_cell.angle_gamma   90.00
#
_symmetry.space_group_name_H-M   'P 1'
#
loop_
_entity.id
_entity.type
_entity.pdbx_description
1 polymer ?
#
loop_
_entity_poly.entity_id
_entity_poly.type
_entity_poly.pdbx_seq_one_letter_code
_entity_poly.pdbx_strand_id
1 'polypeptide(L)'
;MTAQQIKVRLRSGRLHLVHRGVYAVGHRRLSRDGRLLAAVFAAGRGAVVSHRDAAGMHGIRPANHRLIDLTVDAKRRAPNGARLHRAALPREETTEIGGIPVTTLARTLVDLADVVPPDHLRRALHEAERLRRNDVREIERVLERTRNRPGGGHAAIRAALADARAHRLTVLRSELEGAFLTTVERAGLPRPLTNVVVHGCEVDAWWPDAQVAVEADGWQSHGTRKAFQRDREKGNRLALHGILLLRFTHHDVTRRPDRELAAALGRGSR
;
A
#
# COMPACT_ATOMS: atom_id res chain seq x y z
N MET A 1 -42.02 -17.75 -0.91
CA MET A 1 -42.91 -17.60 0.25
C MET A 1 -44.01 -16.60 -0.06
N THR A 2 -45.29 -16.93 0.26
CA THR A 2 -46.41 -15.98 0.08
C THR A 2 -46.44 -14.94 1.23
N ALA A 3 -47.10 -13.79 1.01
CA ALA A 3 -47.28 -12.77 2.04
C ALA A 3 -47.97 -13.31 3.31
N GLN A 4 -48.94 -14.23 3.15
CA GLN A 4 -49.62 -14.87 4.26
C GLN A 4 -48.66 -15.77 5.08
N GLN A 5 -47.82 -16.55 4.42
CA GLN A 5 -46.80 -17.38 5.09
C GLN A 5 -45.78 -16.54 5.88
N ILE A 6 -45.42 -15.37 5.36
CA ILE A 6 -44.54 -14.43 6.07
C ILE A 6 -45.24 -13.91 7.33
N LYS A 7 -46.50 -13.47 7.24
CA LYS A 7 -47.28 -12.97 8.39
C LYS A 7 -47.37 -14.03 9.52
N VAL A 8 -47.66 -15.28 9.17
CA VAL A 8 -47.75 -16.38 10.15
C VAL A 8 -46.40 -16.59 10.85
N ARG A 9 -45.31 -16.61 10.11
CA ARG A 9 -43.97 -16.81 10.67
C ARG A 9 -43.47 -15.63 11.50
N LEU A 10 -43.86 -14.39 11.16
CA LEU A 10 -43.62 -13.22 12.01
C LEU A 10 -44.36 -13.31 13.33
N ARG A 11 -45.65 -13.72 13.31
CA ARG A 11 -46.45 -13.89 14.54
C ARG A 11 -45.94 -15.02 15.43
N SER A 12 -45.44 -16.11 14.85
CA SER A 12 -44.86 -17.21 15.59
C SER A 12 -43.42 -17.02 16.05
N GLY A 13 -42.81 -15.84 15.79
CA GLY A 13 -41.43 -15.57 16.15
C GLY A 13 -40.36 -16.34 15.38
N ARG A 14 -40.74 -17.04 14.31
CA ARG A 14 -39.79 -17.75 13.43
C ARG A 14 -39.09 -16.84 12.44
N LEU A 15 -39.68 -15.66 12.15
CA LEU A 15 -39.09 -14.59 11.37
C LEU A 15 -39.12 -13.30 12.17
N HIS A 16 -38.06 -12.49 12.00
CA HIS A 16 -37.98 -11.18 12.62
C HIS A 16 -37.66 -10.15 11.54
N LEU A 17 -38.46 -9.09 11.45
CA LEU A 17 -38.20 -7.97 10.50
C LEU A 17 -36.91 -7.25 10.87
N VAL A 18 -35.97 -7.17 9.92
CA VAL A 18 -34.72 -6.43 10.03
C VAL A 18 -34.81 -5.13 9.23
N HIS A 19 -35.14 -5.25 7.95
CA HIS A 19 -35.45 -4.14 7.06
C HIS A 19 -36.70 -4.47 6.24
N ARG A 20 -37.26 -3.49 5.54
CA ARG A 20 -38.41 -3.72 4.66
C ARG A 20 -38.06 -4.83 3.65
N GLY A 21 -38.75 -5.94 3.72
CA GLY A 21 -38.55 -7.11 2.84
C GLY A 21 -37.37 -8.01 3.24
N VAL A 22 -36.68 -7.71 4.32
CA VAL A 22 -35.53 -8.51 4.82
C VAL A 22 -35.84 -9.00 6.24
N TYR A 23 -35.71 -10.29 6.45
CA TYR A 23 -36.08 -10.96 7.68
C TYR A 23 -34.94 -11.83 8.20
N ALA A 24 -34.72 -11.80 9.51
CA ALA A 24 -33.88 -12.78 10.20
C ALA A 24 -34.69 -14.03 10.55
N VAL A 25 -34.04 -15.18 10.44
CA VAL A 25 -34.63 -16.46 10.79
C VAL A 25 -34.20 -16.85 12.20
N GLY A 26 -35.13 -17.29 13.02
CA GLY A 26 -34.88 -17.85 14.35
C GLY A 26 -34.73 -16.81 15.46
N HIS A 27 -33.90 -15.79 15.33
CA HIS A 27 -33.70 -14.79 16.39
C HIS A 27 -33.38 -13.37 15.83
N ARG A 28 -33.62 -12.36 16.65
CA ARG A 28 -33.38 -10.94 16.27
C ARG A 28 -31.93 -10.49 16.30
N ARG A 29 -31.08 -11.17 17.07
CA ARG A 29 -29.67 -10.79 17.22
C ARG A 29 -28.87 -11.27 16.03
N LEU A 30 -28.54 -10.37 15.12
CA LEU A 30 -27.65 -10.66 14.01
C LEU A 30 -26.19 -10.45 14.41
N SER A 31 -25.31 -11.35 13.95
CA SER A 31 -23.88 -11.10 13.92
C SER A 31 -23.56 -9.83 13.12
N ARG A 32 -22.33 -9.36 13.16
CA ARG A 32 -21.90 -8.25 12.29
C ARG A 32 -22.14 -8.57 10.82
N ASP A 33 -21.73 -9.75 10.38
CA ASP A 33 -21.88 -10.20 8.99
C ASP A 33 -23.35 -10.34 8.60
N GLY A 34 -24.19 -10.83 9.51
CA GLY A 34 -25.64 -10.87 9.30
C GLY A 34 -26.26 -9.47 9.12
N ARG A 35 -25.77 -8.46 9.85
CA ARG A 35 -26.21 -7.07 9.66
C ARG A 35 -25.73 -6.48 8.32
N LEU A 36 -24.48 -6.73 7.92
CA LEU A 36 -23.96 -6.32 6.62
C LEU A 36 -24.77 -6.94 5.47
N LEU A 37 -25.01 -8.25 5.52
CA LEU A 37 -25.79 -8.96 4.51
C LEU A 37 -27.24 -8.47 4.46
N ALA A 38 -27.87 -8.24 5.62
CA ALA A 38 -29.23 -7.70 5.69
C ALA A 38 -29.31 -6.29 5.07
N ALA A 39 -28.30 -5.45 5.30
CA ALA A 39 -28.23 -4.13 4.71
C ALA A 39 -28.02 -4.17 3.19
N VAL A 40 -27.19 -5.09 2.68
CA VAL A 40 -27.02 -5.35 1.24
C VAL A 40 -28.34 -5.75 0.60
N PHE A 41 -29.06 -6.72 1.18
CA PHE A 41 -30.38 -7.13 0.66
C PHE A 41 -31.39 -5.98 0.68
N ALA A 42 -31.41 -5.18 1.73
CA ALA A 42 -32.33 -4.05 1.85
C ALA A 42 -31.98 -2.91 0.87
N ALA A 43 -30.73 -2.69 0.54
CA ALA A 43 -30.28 -1.75 -0.48
C ALA A 43 -30.60 -2.23 -1.90
N GLY A 44 -30.83 -3.53 -2.08
CA GLY A 44 -31.28 -4.15 -3.33
C GLY A 44 -30.15 -4.63 -4.24
N ARG A 45 -30.56 -5.13 -5.41
CA ARG A 45 -29.66 -5.79 -6.37
C ARG A 45 -28.47 -4.87 -6.74
N GLY A 46 -27.25 -5.44 -6.75
CA GLY A 46 -26.03 -4.74 -7.09
C GLY A 46 -25.44 -3.87 -5.96
N ALA A 47 -26.08 -3.88 -4.77
CA ALA A 47 -25.48 -3.24 -3.60
C ALA A 47 -24.31 -4.06 -3.07
N VAL A 48 -23.21 -3.41 -2.70
CA VAL A 48 -22.03 -4.03 -2.12
C VAL A 48 -21.55 -3.26 -0.88
N VAL A 49 -20.96 -3.95 0.07
CA VAL A 49 -20.28 -3.32 1.21
C VAL A 49 -19.05 -2.58 0.69
N SER A 50 -18.80 -1.35 1.18
CA SER A 50 -17.76 -0.48 0.67
C SER A 50 -17.11 0.36 1.77
N HIS A 51 -16.17 1.22 1.42
CA HIS A 51 -15.56 2.23 2.29
C HIS A 51 -15.07 1.63 3.64
N ARG A 52 -15.55 2.14 4.79
CA ARG A 52 -15.09 1.75 6.13
C ARG A 52 -15.43 0.31 6.48
N ASP A 53 -16.61 -0.17 6.07
CA ASP A 53 -17.02 -1.54 6.37
C ASP A 53 -16.25 -2.54 5.51
N ALA A 54 -16.05 -2.27 4.23
CA ALA A 54 -15.20 -3.07 3.38
C ALA A 54 -13.74 -3.11 3.89
N ALA A 55 -13.20 -1.98 4.33
CA ALA A 55 -11.86 -1.92 4.93
C ALA A 55 -11.74 -2.80 6.19
N GLY A 56 -12.81 -2.86 6.99
CA GLY A 56 -12.91 -3.79 8.13
C GLY A 56 -12.99 -5.25 7.70
N MET A 57 -13.75 -5.57 6.64
CA MET A 57 -13.84 -6.93 6.09
C MET A 57 -12.53 -7.40 5.46
N HIS A 58 -11.78 -6.50 4.83
CA HIS A 58 -10.43 -6.78 4.32
C HIS A 58 -9.37 -6.90 5.40
N GLY A 59 -9.68 -6.53 6.66
CA GLY A 59 -8.74 -6.57 7.78
C GLY A 59 -7.72 -5.42 7.79
N ILE A 60 -7.90 -4.40 6.94
CA ILE A 60 -6.97 -3.26 6.85
C ILE A 60 -7.34 -2.10 7.79
N ARG A 61 -8.47 -2.21 8.49
CA ARG A 61 -8.93 -1.28 9.52
C ARG A 61 -9.78 -2.00 10.58
N PRO A 62 -9.93 -1.42 11.79
CA PRO A 62 -10.93 -1.88 12.74
C PRO A 62 -12.35 -1.83 12.15
N ALA A 63 -13.20 -2.69 12.63
CA ALA A 63 -14.60 -2.73 12.23
C ALA A 63 -15.30 -1.39 12.50
N ASN A 64 -16.08 -0.93 11.53
CA ASN A 64 -16.98 0.22 11.72
C ASN A 64 -18.22 -0.22 12.52
N HIS A 65 -18.59 0.57 13.53
CA HIS A 65 -19.74 0.26 14.41
C HIS A 65 -20.88 1.30 14.30
N ARG A 66 -20.75 2.26 13.38
CA ARG A 66 -21.76 3.31 13.17
C ARG A 66 -22.72 2.92 12.05
N LEU A 67 -22.70 3.66 10.95
CA LEU A 67 -23.49 3.37 9.76
C LEU A 67 -22.75 2.38 8.86
N ILE A 68 -23.48 1.43 8.27
CA ILE A 68 -22.94 0.50 7.28
C ILE A 68 -22.74 1.25 5.96
N ASP A 69 -21.53 1.32 5.46
CA ASP A 69 -21.22 1.93 4.17
C ASP A 69 -21.46 0.93 3.02
N LEU A 70 -22.40 1.27 2.13
CA LEU A 70 -22.73 0.49 0.95
C LEU A 70 -22.57 1.32 -0.31
N THR A 71 -22.11 0.75 -1.40
CA THR A 71 -22.13 1.36 -2.73
C THR A 71 -23.21 0.73 -3.59
N VAL A 72 -23.94 1.61 -4.33
CA VAL A 72 -25.01 1.24 -5.27
C VAL A 72 -24.81 2.02 -6.59
N ASP A 73 -25.30 1.44 -7.69
CA ASP A 73 -25.21 2.03 -9.04
C ASP A 73 -26.26 3.11 -9.33
N ALA A 74 -27.40 3.06 -8.61
CA ALA A 74 -28.54 3.93 -8.83
C ALA A 74 -28.95 4.67 -7.54
N LYS A 75 -29.71 5.76 -7.71
CA LYS A 75 -30.31 6.50 -6.57
C LYS A 75 -31.34 5.62 -5.88
N ARG A 76 -31.13 5.32 -4.62
CA ARG A 76 -32.02 4.49 -3.77
C ARG A 76 -32.16 5.11 -2.39
N ARG A 77 -33.21 4.70 -1.65
CA ARG A 77 -33.37 5.04 -0.25
C ARG A 77 -32.45 4.18 0.61
N ALA A 78 -31.67 4.79 1.47
CA ALA A 78 -30.82 4.07 2.39
C ALA A 78 -31.64 3.25 3.39
N PRO A 79 -31.25 1.98 3.64
CA PRO A 79 -31.78 1.21 4.77
C PRO A 79 -31.45 1.88 6.10
N ASN A 80 -32.24 1.64 7.13
CA ASN A 80 -31.91 2.12 8.48
C ASN A 80 -30.55 1.60 8.91
N GLY A 81 -29.69 2.51 9.46
CA GLY A 81 -28.35 2.13 9.90
C GLY A 81 -27.32 1.96 8.76
N ALA A 82 -27.69 2.29 7.51
CA ALA A 82 -26.77 2.28 6.39
C ALA A 82 -26.62 3.66 5.74
N ARG A 83 -25.44 3.90 5.13
CA ARG A 83 -25.14 5.02 4.25
C ARG A 83 -24.93 4.49 2.84
N LEU A 84 -25.60 5.08 1.86
CA LEU A 84 -25.41 4.73 0.47
C LEU A 84 -24.47 5.72 -0.20
N HIS A 85 -23.45 5.16 -0.87
CA HIS A 85 -22.59 5.87 -1.79
C HIS A 85 -23.00 5.48 -3.21
N ARG A 86 -23.11 6.48 -4.10
CA ARG A 86 -23.50 6.22 -5.49
C ARG A 86 -22.29 6.24 -6.38
N ALA A 87 -21.97 5.09 -6.98
CA ALA A 87 -20.91 4.97 -7.97
C ALA A 87 -21.13 3.78 -8.89
N ALA A 88 -20.61 3.86 -10.12
CA ALA A 88 -20.49 2.69 -10.96
C ALA A 88 -19.50 1.70 -10.35
N LEU A 89 -19.89 0.43 -10.33
CA LEU A 89 -19.09 -0.69 -9.83
C LEU A 89 -18.98 -1.75 -10.92
N PRO A 90 -17.93 -1.71 -11.72
CA PRO A 90 -17.65 -2.79 -12.65
C PRO A 90 -17.36 -4.09 -11.88
N ARG A 91 -17.61 -5.22 -12.52
CA ARG A 91 -17.51 -6.54 -11.89
C ARG A 91 -16.13 -6.82 -11.30
N GLU A 92 -15.08 -6.34 -11.96
CA GLU A 92 -13.69 -6.46 -11.52
C GLU A 92 -13.35 -5.64 -10.26
N GLU A 93 -14.21 -4.71 -9.84
CA GLU A 93 -14.05 -3.94 -8.59
C GLU A 93 -14.90 -4.49 -7.43
N THR A 94 -15.53 -5.64 -7.63
CA THR A 94 -16.35 -6.32 -6.62
C THR A 94 -15.86 -7.74 -6.39
N THR A 95 -16.00 -8.21 -5.15
CA THR A 95 -15.66 -9.58 -4.72
C THR A 95 -16.62 -10.02 -3.62
N GLU A 96 -16.39 -11.18 -3.06
CA GLU A 96 -17.15 -11.69 -1.92
C GLU A 96 -16.20 -12.06 -0.77
N ILE A 97 -16.61 -11.74 0.45
CA ILE A 97 -15.94 -12.17 1.68
C ILE A 97 -17.02 -12.80 2.57
N GLY A 98 -16.88 -14.08 2.87
CA GLY A 98 -17.86 -14.81 3.66
C GLY A 98 -19.28 -14.84 3.04
N GLY A 99 -19.39 -14.83 1.71
CA GLY A 99 -20.67 -14.76 0.98
C GLY A 99 -21.32 -13.38 0.98
N ILE A 100 -20.62 -12.34 1.42
CA ILE A 100 -21.11 -10.95 1.43
C ILE A 100 -20.44 -10.19 0.28
N PRO A 101 -21.21 -9.59 -0.65
CA PRO A 101 -20.65 -8.75 -1.71
C PRO A 101 -19.94 -7.54 -1.13
N VAL A 102 -18.70 -7.31 -1.56
CA VAL A 102 -17.84 -6.24 -1.07
C VAL A 102 -16.99 -5.68 -2.19
N THR A 103 -16.55 -4.42 -2.11
CA THR A 103 -15.57 -3.85 -3.03
C THR A 103 -14.22 -4.56 -2.90
N THR A 104 -13.47 -4.74 -4.01
CA THR A 104 -12.10 -5.25 -3.96
C THR A 104 -11.23 -4.38 -3.06
N LEU A 105 -10.09 -4.88 -2.61
CA LEU A 105 -9.19 -4.12 -1.74
C LEU A 105 -8.73 -2.81 -2.39
N ALA A 106 -8.36 -2.85 -3.67
CA ALA A 106 -7.94 -1.67 -4.41
C ALA A 106 -9.06 -0.61 -4.48
N ARG A 107 -10.29 -1.05 -4.82
CA ARG A 107 -11.45 -0.17 -4.83
C ARG A 107 -11.78 0.36 -3.43
N THR A 108 -11.70 -0.46 -2.41
CA THR A 108 -11.93 -0.08 -1.01
C THR A 108 -10.96 1.02 -0.56
N LEU A 109 -9.67 0.93 -0.90
CA LEU A 109 -8.67 1.94 -0.56
C LEU A 109 -8.96 3.29 -1.24
N VAL A 110 -9.38 3.28 -2.52
CA VAL A 110 -9.77 4.49 -3.24
C VAL A 110 -11.04 5.11 -2.64
N ASP A 111 -12.05 4.30 -2.34
CA ASP A 111 -13.29 4.78 -1.71
C ASP A 111 -13.06 5.29 -0.28
N LEU A 112 -12.14 4.65 0.45
CA LEU A 112 -11.79 5.02 1.81
C LEU A 112 -11.19 6.43 1.88
N ALA A 113 -10.40 6.81 0.86
CA ALA A 113 -9.77 8.11 0.76
C ALA A 113 -10.75 9.29 0.77
N ASP A 114 -12.00 9.08 0.35
CA ASP A 114 -13.06 10.10 0.38
C ASP A 114 -13.69 10.31 1.78
N VAL A 115 -13.49 9.36 2.70
CA VAL A 115 -14.28 9.31 3.94
C VAL A 115 -13.47 9.23 5.22
N VAL A 116 -12.14 9.13 5.12
CA VAL A 116 -11.25 9.10 6.30
C VAL A 116 -10.17 10.18 6.21
N PRO A 117 -9.64 10.65 7.34
CA PRO A 117 -8.46 11.51 7.37
C PRO A 117 -7.25 10.85 6.71
N PRO A 118 -6.30 11.64 6.14
CA PRO A 118 -5.10 11.13 5.46
C PRO A 118 -4.28 10.13 6.30
N ASP A 119 -4.12 10.37 7.60
CA ASP A 119 -3.38 9.47 8.50
C ASP A 119 -4.04 8.09 8.61
N HIS A 120 -5.36 8.04 8.61
CA HIS A 120 -6.10 6.79 8.64
C HIS A 120 -5.97 6.03 7.31
N LEU A 121 -5.90 6.74 6.19
CA LEU A 121 -5.65 6.15 4.87
C LEU A 121 -4.25 5.56 4.80
N ARG A 122 -3.21 6.29 5.26
CA ARG A 122 -1.83 5.80 5.33
C ARG A 122 -1.73 4.51 6.15
N ARG A 123 -2.37 4.46 7.32
CA ARG A 123 -2.40 3.24 8.14
C ARG A 123 -3.07 2.06 7.42
N ALA A 124 -4.17 2.31 6.70
CA ALA A 124 -4.85 1.27 5.94
C ALA A 124 -4.00 0.73 4.78
N LEU A 125 -3.27 1.61 4.07
CA LEU A 125 -2.32 1.22 3.03
C LEU A 125 -1.15 0.40 3.60
N HIS A 126 -0.56 0.85 4.70
CA HIS A 126 0.52 0.13 5.39
C HIS A 126 0.06 -1.25 5.87
N GLU A 127 -1.16 -1.36 6.41
CA GLU A 127 -1.71 -2.64 6.83
C GLU A 127 -1.97 -3.58 5.63
N ALA A 128 -2.48 -3.05 4.52
CA ALA A 128 -2.63 -3.81 3.27
C ALA A 128 -1.29 -4.34 2.75
N GLU A 129 -0.22 -3.55 2.87
CA GLU A 129 1.15 -3.93 2.51
C GLU A 129 1.70 -5.01 3.46
N ARG A 130 1.53 -4.84 4.78
CA ARG A 130 1.91 -5.84 5.79
C ARG A 130 1.26 -7.19 5.55
N LEU A 131 0.01 -7.20 5.12
CA LEU A 131 -0.73 -8.40 4.72
C LEU A 131 -0.35 -8.93 3.33
N ARG A 132 0.61 -8.30 2.63
CA ARG A 132 1.03 -8.63 1.24
C ARG A 132 -0.14 -8.68 0.25
N ARG A 133 -1.13 -7.82 0.44
CA ARG A 133 -2.36 -7.76 -0.37
C ARG A 133 -2.46 -6.47 -1.18
N ASN A 134 -1.46 -5.59 -1.11
CA ASN A 134 -1.45 -4.31 -1.80
C ASN A 134 -0.92 -4.48 -3.23
N ASP A 135 -1.81 -4.37 -4.21
CA ASP A 135 -1.44 -4.25 -5.63
C ASP A 135 -1.61 -2.78 -6.08
N VAL A 136 -0.48 -2.08 -6.15
CA VAL A 136 -0.44 -0.65 -6.54
C VAL A 136 -0.99 -0.47 -7.96
N ARG A 137 -0.74 -1.41 -8.88
CA ARG A 137 -1.23 -1.34 -10.27
C ARG A 137 -2.76 -1.43 -10.34
N GLU A 138 -3.36 -2.22 -9.45
CA GLU A 138 -4.82 -2.28 -9.34
C GLU A 138 -5.39 -0.98 -8.79
N ILE A 139 -4.76 -0.39 -7.78
CA ILE A 139 -5.17 0.92 -7.23
C ILE A 139 -5.09 1.99 -8.32
N GLU A 140 -4.01 2.03 -9.10
CA GLU A 140 -3.84 2.98 -10.22
C GLU A 140 -4.92 2.79 -11.30
N ARG A 141 -5.28 1.55 -11.63
CA ARG A 141 -6.39 1.24 -12.55
C ARG A 141 -7.74 1.77 -12.03
N VAL A 142 -8.03 1.59 -10.76
CA VAL A 142 -9.25 2.12 -10.13
C VAL A 142 -9.22 3.65 -10.14
N LEU A 143 -8.10 4.28 -9.81
CA LEU A 143 -7.94 5.75 -9.84
C LEU A 143 -8.18 6.32 -11.24
N GLU A 144 -7.70 5.66 -12.28
CA GLU A 144 -7.93 6.11 -13.65
C GLU A 144 -9.41 6.00 -14.04
N ARG A 145 -10.08 4.90 -13.72
CA ARG A 145 -11.51 4.74 -13.98
C ARG A 145 -12.38 5.73 -13.22
N THR A 146 -11.96 6.11 -12.02
CA THR A 146 -12.71 7.03 -11.16
C THR A 146 -12.24 8.48 -11.23
N ARG A 147 -11.36 8.83 -12.18
CA ARG A 147 -10.72 10.16 -12.30
C ARG A 147 -11.70 11.35 -12.31
N ASN A 148 -12.89 11.17 -12.89
CA ASN A 148 -13.93 12.19 -13.00
C ASN A 148 -14.91 12.18 -11.80
N ARG A 149 -14.64 11.37 -10.77
CA ARG A 149 -15.49 11.31 -9.59
C ARG A 149 -15.27 12.57 -8.75
N PRO A 150 -16.35 13.26 -8.33
CA PRO A 150 -16.23 14.38 -7.42
C PRO A 150 -15.71 13.89 -6.05
N GLY A 151 -14.77 14.62 -5.44
CA GLY A 151 -14.18 14.33 -4.15
C GLY A 151 -12.68 14.57 -4.11
N GLY A 152 -12.11 14.79 -2.92
CA GLY A 152 -10.66 15.03 -2.71
C GLY A 152 -9.82 13.77 -2.53
N GLY A 153 -10.45 12.60 -2.48
CA GLY A 153 -9.81 11.33 -2.14
C GLY A 153 -8.70 10.90 -3.09
N HIS A 154 -8.81 11.22 -4.38
CA HIS A 154 -7.79 10.88 -5.38
C HIS A 154 -6.43 11.53 -5.09
N ALA A 155 -6.41 12.78 -4.65
CA ALA A 155 -5.16 13.45 -4.26
C ALA A 155 -4.59 12.81 -2.99
N ALA A 156 -5.44 12.52 -2.01
CA ALA A 156 -5.02 11.91 -0.75
C ALA A 156 -4.42 10.51 -0.94
N ILE A 157 -5.04 9.65 -1.78
CA ILE A 157 -4.50 8.30 -2.01
C ILE A 157 -3.21 8.34 -2.84
N ARG A 158 -3.09 9.25 -3.84
CA ARG A 158 -1.82 9.41 -4.58
C ARG A 158 -0.69 9.88 -3.68
N ALA A 159 -0.95 10.84 -2.79
CA ALA A 159 0.03 11.28 -1.79
C ALA A 159 0.43 10.13 -0.86
N ALA A 160 -0.53 9.37 -0.34
CA ALA A 160 -0.25 8.24 0.54
C ALA A 160 0.54 7.12 -0.16
N LEU A 161 0.29 6.84 -1.44
CA LEU A 161 1.08 5.89 -2.23
C LEU A 161 2.51 6.39 -2.49
N ALA A 162 2.68 7.69 -2.75
CA ALA A 162 4.00 8.31 -2.92
C ALA A 162 4.81 8.24 -1.62
N ASP A 163 4.18 8.55 -0.48
CA ASP A 163 4.80 8.45 0.85
C ASP A 163 5.21 7.01 1.18
N ALA A 164 4.34 6.02 0.92
CA ALA A 164 4.64 4.60 1.14
C ALA A 164 5.82 4.14 0.26
N ARG A 165 5.88 4.59 -1.00
CA ARG A 165 6.99 4.29 -1.91
C ARG A 165 8.30 4.92 -1.42
N ALA A 166 8.27 6.18 -1.00
CA ALA A 166 9.45 6.88 -0.48
C ALA A 166 9.99 6.18 0.78
N HIS A 167 9.10 5.82 1.71
CA HIS A 167 9.47 5.09 2.93
C HIS A 167 10.11 3.73 2.62
N ARG A 168 9.54 2.96 1.69
CA ARG A 168 10.11 1.67 1.25
C ARG A 168 11.51 1.82 0.69
N LEU A 169 11.75 2.84 -0.15
CA LEU A 169 13.06 3.12 -0.71
C LEU A 169 14.08 3.45 0.37
N THR A 170 13.69 4.22 1.38
CA THR A 170 14.55 4.55 2.53
C THR A 170 14.92 3.30 3.33
N VAL A 171 13.96 2.42 3.62
CA VAL A 171 14.20 1.16 4.35
C VAL A 171 15.13 0.24 3.55
N LEU A 172 14.86 0.05 2.26
CA LEU A 172 15.72 -0.78 1.39
C LEU A 172 17.14 -0.24 1.28
N ARG A 173 17.31 1.10 1.22
CA ARG A 173 18.62 1.72 1.22
C ARG A 173 19.37 1.45 2.53
N SER A 174 18.72 1.63 3.67
CA SER A 174 19.30 1.36 4.99
C SER A 174 19.67 -0.12 5.18
N GLU A 175 18.84 -1.05 4.69
CA GLU A 175 19.15 -2.49 4.73
C GLU A 175 20.37 -2.82 3.85
N LEU A 176 20.47 -2.21 2.67
CA LEU A 176 21.60 -2.39 1.76
C LEU A 176 22.91 -1.85 2.35
N GLU A 177 22.86 -0.64 2.93
CA GLU A 177 24.00 -0.05 3.65
C GLU A 177 24.47 -0.94 4.82
N GLY A 178 23.53 -1.47 5.61
CA GLY A 178 23.82 -2.41 6.70
C GLY A 178 24.46 -3.72 6.22
N ALA A 179 23.95 -4.30 5.15
CA ALA A 179 24.49 -5.50 4.53
C ALA A 179 25.90 -5.27 3.98
N PHE A 180 26.14 -4.11 3.36
CA PHE A 180 27.45 -3.71 2.87
C PHE A 180 28.48 -3.60 4.00
N LEU A 181 28.16 -2.89 5.10
CA LEU A 181 29.05 -2.78 6.26
C LEU A 181 29.37 -4.13 6.90
N THR A 182 28.38 -5.00 7.01
CA THR A 182 28.59 -6.38 7.49
C THR A 182 29.56 -7.15 6.60
N THR A 183 29.52 -6.92 5.29
CA THR A 183 30.45 -7.57 4.35
C THR A 183 31.86 -7.00 4.47
N VAL A 184 32.01 -5.70 4.66
CA VAL A 184 33.30 -5.01 4.92
C VAL A 184 33.95 -5.60 6.19
N GLU A 185 33.19 -5.70 7.28
CA GLU A 185 33.68 -6.25 8.57
C GLU A 185 34.10 -7.72 8.42
N ARG A 186 33.27 -8.55 7.79
CA ARG A 186 33.57 -9.98 7.56
C ARG A 186 34.81 -10.21 6.68
N ALA A 187 35.07 -9.31 5.74
CA ALA A 187 36.25 -9.35 4.90
C ALA A 187 37.52 -8.82 5.59
N GLY A 188 37.42 -8.36 6.85
CA GLY A 188 38.55 -7.77 7.58
C GLY A 188 39.06 -6.46 7.00
N LEU A 189 38.22 -5.76 6.23
CA LEU A 189 38.60 -4.48 5.60
C LEU A 189 38.43 -3.31 6.59
N PRO A 190 39.21 -2.22 6.44
CA PRO A 190 39.06 -1.04 7.28
C PRO A 190 37.62 -0.49 7.23
N ARG A 191 37.12 -0.03 8.37
CA ARG A 191 35.78 0.56 8.45
C ARG A 191 35.75 1.90 7.73
N PRO A 192 34.82 2.12 6.78
CA PRO A 192 34.68 3.39 6.05
C PRO A 192 34.01 4.47 6.89
N LEU A 193 34.18 5.72 6.47
CA LEU A 193 33.26 6.80 6.80
C LEU A 193 31.99 6.60 5.98
N THR A 194 30.81 6.69 6.61
CA THR A 194 29.52 6.43 5.95
C THR A 194 28.70 7.70 5.76
N ASN A 195 27.92 7.78 4.66
CA ASN A 195 27.02 8.90 4.37
C ASN A 195 27.72 10.26 4.45
N VAL A 196 28.85 10.41 3.76
CA VAL A 196 29.69 11.62 3.78
C VAL A 196 29.67 12.34 2.44
N VAL A 197 29.95 13.63 2.49
CA VAL A 197 30.13 14.48 1.30
C VAL A 197 31.61 14.59 0.97
N VAL A 198 32.02 14.10 -0.20
CA VAL A 198 33.37 14.13 -0.72
C VAL A 198 33.38 14.98 -1.99
N HIS A 199 34.12 16.08 -1.99
CA HIS A 199 34.16 17.07 -3.10
C HIS A 199 32.79 17.50 -3.63
N GLY A 200 31.83 17.70 -2.71
CA GLY A 200 30.44 18.08 -3.05
C GLY A 200 29.57 16.96 -3.62
N CYS A 201 30.02 15.71 -3.49
CA CYS A 201 29.28 14.51 -3.86
C CYS A 201 28.98 13.66 -2.62
N GLU A 202 27.71 13.37 -2.37
CA GLU A 202 27.33 12.39 -1.34
C GLU A 202 27.76 11.00 -1.77
N VAL A 203 28.39 10.22 -0.87
CA VAL A 203 28.78 8.83 -1.07
C VAL A 203 28.37 7.98 0.14
N ASP A 204 28.03 6.73 -0.10
CA ASP A 204 27.52 5.85 0.97
C ASP A 204 28.66 5.34 1.87
N ALA A 205 29.86 5.12 1.31
CA ALA A 205 31.07 4.79 2.07
C ALA A 205 32.31 5.44 1.46
N TRP A 206 33.28 5.80 2.32
CA TRP A 206 34.49 6.51 1.94
C TRP A 206 35.72 6.07 2.73
N TRP A 207 36.81 5.74 2.06
CA TRP A 207 38.13 5.48 2.62
C TRP A 207 39.12 6.58 2.19
N PRO A 208 39.39 7.57 3.06
CA PRO A 208 40.26 8.69 2.71
C PRO A 208 41.65 8.26 2.31
N ASP A 209 42.27 7.33 3.06
CA ASP A 209 43.66 6.90 2.84
C ASP A 209 43.83 6.15 1.52
N ALA A 210 42.81 5.44 1.08
CA ALA A 210 42.83 4.71 -0.18
C ALA A 210 42.29 5.51 -1.36
N GLN A 211 41.67 6.67 -1.12
CA GLN A 211 40.95 7.48 -2.11
C GLN A 211 39.85 6.64 -2.84
N VAL A 212 39.12 5.82 -2.07
CA VAL A 212 38.06 4.94 -2.58
C VAL A 212 36.71 5.36 -2.00
N ALA A 213 35.76 5.64 -2.88
CA ALA A 213 34.37 5.90 -2.54
C ALA A 213 33.49 4.74 -3.05
N VAL A 214 32.41 4.47 -2.33
CA VAL A 214 31.42 3.45 -2.71
C VAL A 214 30.03 4.03 -2.72
N GLU A 215 29.25 3.66 -3.73
CA GLU A 215 27.81 3.78 -3.80
C GLU A 215 27.16 2.40 -3.77
N ALA A 216 26.22 2.21 -2.87
CA ALA A 216 25.36 1.04 -2.80
C ALA A 216 24.06 1.34 -3.56
N ASP A 217 24.02 1.04 -4.86
CA ASP A 217 22.87 1.32 -5.71
C ASP A 217 21.74 0.34 -5.44
N GLY A 218 20.65 0.83 -4.84
CA GLY A 218 19.38 0.10 -4.82
C GLY A 218 18.81 -0.02 -6.23
N TRP A 219 18.04 -1.07 -6.49
CA TRP A 219 17.50 -1.52 -7.78
C TRP A 219 16.71 -0.47 -8.61
N GLN A 220 16.61 0.81 -8.26
CA GLN A 220 15.73 1.80 -8.89
C GLN A 220 16.38 3.08 -9.43
N SER A 221 17.68 3.12 -9.67
CA SER A 221 18.31 4.30 -10.30
C SER A 221 18.02 4.45 -11.81
N HIS A 222 17.14 3.63 -12.38
CA HIS A 222 16.90 3.62 -13.82
C HIS A 222 15.61 4.33 -14.19
N GLY A 223 15.70 5.52 -14.78
CA GLY A 223 14.53 6.01 -15.47
C GLY A 223 14.52 7.41 -16.01
N THR A 224 15.38 8.32 -15.63
CA THR A 224 15.35 9.63 -16.27
C THR A 224 16.71 10.04 -16.84
N ARG A 225 16.69 10.66 -18.03
CA ARG A 225 17.89 11.26 -18.67
C ARG A 225 18.64 12.19 -17.71
N LYS A 226 17.92 12.88 -16.82
CA LYS A 226 18.48 13.76 -15.79
C LYS A 226 19.23 13.00 -14.67
N ALA A 227 18.73 11.84 -14.23
CA ALA A 227 19.43 11.01 -13.26
C ALA A 227 20.73 10.46 -13.82
N PHE A 228 20.71 9.93 -15.04
CA PHE A 228 21.89 9.45 -15.75
C PHE A 228 22.94 10.54 -15.96
N GLN A 229 22.53 11.78 -16.27
CA GLN A 229 23.45 12.90 -16.42
C GLN A 229 24.13 13.27 -15.09
N ARG A 230 23.39 13.35 -13.99
CA ARG A 230 23.94 13.62 -12.65
C ARG A 230 24.93 12.54 -12.19
N ASP A 231 24.66 11.29 -12.47
CA ASP A 231 25.52 10.16 -12.15
C ASP A 231 26.87 10.26 -12.86
N ARG A 232 26.87 10.65 -14.16
CA ARG A 232 28.10 10.91 -14.90
C ARG A 232 28.88 12.09 -14.37
N GLU A 233 28.21 13.20 -14.09
CA GLU A 233 28.82 14.40 -13.52
C GLU A 233 29.48 14.11 -12.17
N LYS A 234 28.83 13.32 -11.31
CA LYS A 234 29.37 12.87 -10.04
C LYS A 234 30.61 12.00 -10.23
N GLY A 235 30.52 10.97 -11.08
CA GLY A 235 31.66 10.10 -11.37
C GLY A 235 32.86 10.87 -11.93
N ASN A 236 32.65 11.77 -12.89
CA ASN A 236 33.70 12.61 -13.46
C ASN A 236 34.34 13.53 -12.41
N ARG A 237 33.53 14.13 -11.53
CA ARG A 237 34.01 15.01 -10.46
C ARG A 237 34.93 14.27 -9.50
N LEU A 238 34.54 13.10 -9.02
CA LEU A 238 35.36 12.28 -8.14
C LEU A 238 36.65 11.81 -8.83
N ALA A 239 36.56 11.39 -10.10
CA ALA A 239 37.70 10.97 -10.88
C ALA A 239 38.74 12.10 -11.09
N LEU A 240 38.29 13.36 -11.28
CA LEU A 240 39.20 14.56 -11.37
C LEU A 240 39.99 14.78 -10.08
N HIS A 241 39.50 14.31 -8.94
CA HIS A 241 40.20 14.35 -7.65
C HIS A 241 40.96 13.05 -7.32
N GLY A 242 41.15 12.17 -8.29
CA GLY A 242 41.87 10.92 -8.10
C GLY A 242 41.09 9.86 -7.28
N ILE A 243 39.80 10.06 -7.08
CA ILE A 243 38.97 9.18 -6.28
C ILE A 243 38.37 8.07 -7.16
N LEU A 244 38.58 6.83 -6.76
CA LEU A 244 37.95 5.66 -7.38
C LEU A 244 36.55 5.47 -6.81
N LEU A 245 35.53 5.64 -7.65
CA LEU A 245 34.15 5.38 -7.28
C LEU A 245 33.76 3.94 -7.71
N LEU A 246 33.47 3.08 -6.73
CA LEU A 246 32.91 1.76 -6.95
C LEU A 246 31.38 1.80 -6.73
N ARG A 247 30.64 1.04 -7.54
CA ARG A 247 29.19 0.93 -7.42
C ARG A 247 28.82 -0.55 -7.23
N PHE A 248 28.05 -0.83 -6.18
CA PHE A 248 27.58 -2.16 -5.88
C PHE A 248 26.05 -2.18 -5.87
N THR A 249 25.46 -3.10 -6.64
CA THR A 249 24.03 -3.38 -6.57
C THR A 249 23.72 -4.25 -5.35
N HIS A 250 22.43 -4.37 -4.99
CA HIS A 250 21.98 -5.31 -3.95
C HIS A 250 22.49 -6.74 -4.20
N HIS A 251 22.55 -7.16 -5.44
CA HIS A 251 23.06 -8.47 -5.83
C HIS A 251 24.56 -8.61 -5.58
N ASP A 252 25.34 -7.57 -5.85
CA ASP A 252 26.78 -7.58 -5.64
C ASP A 252 27.12 -7.61 -4.16
N VAL A 253 26.44 -6.78 -3.33
CA VAL A 253 26.62 -6.75 -1.88
C VAL A 253 26.35 -8.11 -1.24
N THR A 254 25.40 -8.88 -1.77
CA THR A 254 25.06 -10.22 -1.24
C THR A 254 25.97 -11.34 -1.75
N ARG A 255 26.67 -11.14 -2.88
CA ARG A 255 27.48 -12.18 -3.54
C ARG A 255 28.99 -12.08 -3.36
N ARG A 256 29.55 -11.13 -2.66
CA ARG A 256 30.98 -10.88 -2.37
C ARG A 256 31.59 -9.70 -3.14
N PRO A 257 31.33 -8.45 -2.73
CA PRO A 257 32.06 -7.28 -3.22
C PRO A 257 33.48 -7.20 -2.61
N ASP A 258 33.82 -8.12 -1.69
CA ASP A 258 35.04 -8.17 -0.91
C ASP A 258 36.30 -8.19 -1.78
N ARG A 259 36.29 -8.89 -2.92
CA ARG A 259 37.49 -8.98 -3.81
C ARG A 259 37.80 -7.65 -4.52
N GLU A 260 36.80 -7.03 -5.09
CA GLU A 260 36.97 -5.74 -5.80
C GLU A 260 37.31 -4.63 -4.84
N LEU A 261 36.67 -4.62 -3.68
CA LEU A 261 36.90 -3.63 -2.64
C LEU A 261 38.29 -3.82 -2.01
N ALA A 262 38.73 -5.03 -1.71
CA ALA A 262 40.08 -5.32 -1.19
C ALA A 262 41.15 -4.93 -2.19
N ALA A 263 40.95 -5.21 -3.49
CA ALA A 263 41.88 -4.82 -4.55
C ALA A 263 41.99 -3.28 -4.69
N ALA A 264 40.89 -2.55 -4.52
CA ALA A 264 40.86 -1.10 -4.56
C ALA A 264 41.57 -0.49 -3.34
N LEU A 265 41.30 -1.02 -2.15
CA LEU A 265 41.92 -0.55 -0.89
C LEU A 265 43.42 -0.89 -0.81
N GLY A 266 43.84 -2.03 -1.36
CA GLY A 266 45.25 -2.42 -1.43
C GLY A 266 46.10 -1.57 -2.38
N ARG A 267 45.51 -0.81 -3.28
CA ARG A 267 46.25 0.13 -4.15
C ARG A 267 46.70 1.41 -3.43
N GLY A 268 45.99 1.79 -2.37
CA GLY A 268 46.31 2.99 -1.56
C GLY A 268 47.43 2.79 -0.53
N SER A 269 47.91 1.55 -0.35
CA SER A 269 48.97 1.20 0.62
C SER A 269 50.38 1.09 0.02
N ARG A 270 50.60 1.55 -1.22
CA ARG A 270 51.91 1.58 -1.89
C ARG A 270 52.40 2.98 -2.13
#